data_171dcb130d3afb7ec15885594e806010
#
_entry.id   171dcb130d3afb7ec15885594e806010
#
_cell.length_a   1.000
_cell.length_b   1.000
_cell.length_c   1.000
_cell.angle_alpha   90.00
_cell.angle_beta   90.00
_cell.angle_gamma   90.00
#
_symmetry.space_group_name_H-M   'P 1'
#
loop_
_entity.id
_entity.type
_entity.pdbx_description
1 polymer ?
#
loop_
_entity_poly.entity_id
_entity_poly.type
_entity_poly.pdbx_seq_one_letter_code
_entity_poly.pdbx_strand_id
1 'polypeptide(L)'
;MVGKPFVGDERGVSPVVGVILMVAITVILAAVAGSFVLGLGQSTGATPPQVSIECNIADDVITHEGGDDLTASELRINNPDGSNIDPLSGGPFTAGDPVVGGSSSNSLSSVSGDEQLIWDNPDGEGSQIIAEC
;
A
#
# COMPACT_ATOMS: atom_id res chain seq x y z
N MET A 1 -31.54 35.19 51.37
CA MET A 1 -31.41 36.00 50.14
C MET A 1 -29.98 36.13 49.69
N VAL A 2 -29.06 35.99 50.59
CA VAL A 2 -27.59 36.11 50.26
C VAL A 2 -27.10 35.07 49.25
N GLY A 3 -27.72 33.90 49.25
CA GLY A 3 -27.33 32.84 48.32
C GLY A 3 -27.72 33.03 46.87
N LYS A 4 -28.66 33.88 46.54
CA LYS A 4 -29.14 34.09 45.17
C LYS A 4 -28.08 34.63 44.21
N PRO A 5 -27.29 35.65 44.56
CA PRO A 5 -26.21 36.10 43.69
C PRO A 5 -25.17 35.01 43.40
N PHE A 6 -24.79 34.24 44.42
CA PHE A 6 -23.87 33.15 44.28
C PHE A 6 -24.42 32.03 43.40
N VAL A 7 -25.68 31.71 43.55
CA VAL A 7 -26.34 30.70 42.70
C VAL A 7 -26.39 31.17 41.24
N GLY A 8 -26.65 32.45 41.01
CA GLY A 8 -26.61 33.05 39.69
C GLY A 8 -25.20 33.00 39.08
N ASP A 9 -24.19 33.36 39.87
CA ASP A 9 -22.78 33.31 39.43
C ASP A 9 -22.32 31.87 39.14
N GLU A 10 -22.66 30.93 39.99
CA GLU A 10 -22.36 29.51 39.75
C GLU A 10 -23.03 28.99 38.50
N ARG A 11 -24.28 29.37 38.25
CA ARG A 11 -24.97 29.00 37.00
C ARG A 11 -24.34 29.65 35.78
N GLY A 12 -23.83 30.86 35.90
CA GLY A 12 -23.10 31.55 34.83
C GLY A 12 -21.74 30.89 34.53
N VAL A 13 -21.02 30.47 35.58
CA VAL A 13 -19.70 29.83 35.46
C VAL A 13 -19.83 28.39 34.91
N SER A 14 -20.76 27.60 35.40
CA SER A 14 -20.97 26.23 34.97
C SER A 14 -21.28 26.08 33.46
N PRO A 15 -22.21 26.87 32.89
CA PRO A 15 -22.41 26.84 31.43
C PRO A 15 -21.18 27.26 30.62
N VAL A 16 -20.44 28.25 31.09
CA VAL A 16 -19.23 28.72 30.41
C VAL A 16 -18.15 27.65 30.47
N VAL A 17 -17.92 27.05 31.61
CA VAL A 17 -16.97 25.94 31.77
C VAL A 17 -17.37 24.76 30.89
N GLY A 18 -18.66 24.42 30.83
CA GLY A 18 -19.16 23.36 29.96
C GLY A 18 -18.88 23.61 28.48
N VAL A 19 -19.10 24.83 28.03
CA VAL A 19 -18.82 25.21 26.63
C VAL A 19 -17.32 25.14 26.33
N ILE A 20 -16.49 25.64 27.22
CA ILE A 20 -15.04 25.59 27.06
C ILE A 20 -14.55 24.14 27.01
N LEU A 21 -15.02 23.29 27.90
CA LEU A 21 -14.67 21.86 27.87
C LEU A 21 -15.14 21.17 26.61
N MET A 22 -16.33 21.47 26.15
CA MET A 22 -16.87 20.92 24.91
C MET A 22 -15.99 21.30 23.70
N VAL A 23 -15.63 22.57 23.59
CA VAL A 23 -14.74 23.05 22.53
C VAL A 23 -13.36 22.39 22.64
N ALA A 24 -12.80 22.30 23.83
CA ALA A 24 -11.51 21.65 24.05
C ALA A 24 -11.53 20.18 23.59
N ILE A 25 -12.53 19.43 23.97
CA ILE A 25 -12.68 18.02 23.56
C ILE A 25 -12.83 17.90 22.05
N THR A 26 -13.67 18.73 21.44
CA THR A 26 -13.88 18.68 19.98
C THR A 26 -12.62 19.03 19.20
N VAL A 27 -11.83 19.98 19.65
CA VAL A 27 -10.56 20.34 19.02
C VAL A 27 -9.55 19.19 19.12
N ILE A 28 -9.43 18.57 20.28
CA ILE A 28 -8.54 17.42 20.48
C ILE A 28 -8.97 16.26 19.58
N LEU A 29 -10.25 15.93 19.57
CA LEU A 29 -10.78 14.86 18.73
C LEU A 29 -10.58 15.17 17.24
N ALA A 30 -10.80 16.40 16.82
CA ALA A 30 -10.57 16.83 15.44
C ALA A 30 -9.10 16.71 15.06
N ALA A 31 -8.18 17.09 15.93
CA ALA A 31 -6.75 16.96 15.68
C ALA A 31 -6.32 15.50 15.52
N VAL A 32 -6.81 14.62 16.39
CA VAL A 32 -6.53 13.19 16.32
C VAL A 32 -7.13 12.58 15.05
N ALA A 33 -8.40 12.83 14.80
CA ALA A 33 -9.08 12.35 13.59
C ALA A 33 -8.40 12.88 12.31
N GLY A 34 -8.02 14.15 12.30
CA GLY A 34 -7.29 14.76 11.18
C GLY A 34 -5.96 14.08 10.92
N SER A 35 -5.22 13.74 11.96
CA SER A 35 -3.96 13.00 11.83
C SER A 35 -4.16 11.63 11.21
N PHE A 36 -5.19 10.91 11.61
CA PHE A 36 -5.53 9.62 10.99
C PHE A 36 -5.93 9.77 9.54
N VAL A 37 -6.77 10.73 9.21
CA VAL A 37 -7.21 10.96 7.83
C VAL A 37 -6.05 11.31 6.92
N LEU A 38 -5.12 12.16 7.36
CA LEU A 38 -3.92 12.50 6.61
C LEU A 38 -3.00 11.28 6.47
N GLY A 39 -2.83 10.48 7.52
CA GLY A 39 -2.07 9.25 7.47
C GLY A 39 -2.65 8.22 6.50
N LEU A 40 -3.99 8.06 6.49
CA LEU A 40 -4.67 7.21 5.52
C LEU A 40 -4.54 7.73 4.09
N GLY A 41 -4.59 9.05 3.89
CA GLY A 41 -4.37 9.68 2.59
C GLY A 41 -2.96 9.44 2.05
N GLN A 42 -1.97 9.38 2.90
CA GLN A 42 -0.60 9.05 2.53
C GLN A 42 -0.41 7.56 2.24
N SER A 43 -1.15 6.71 2.93
CA SER A 43 -1.11 5.26 2.71
C SER A 43 -1.92 4.81 1.49
N THR A 44 -2.75 5.67 0.92
CA THR A 44 -3.44 5.43 -0.36
C THR A 44 -2.58 5.81 -1.58
N GLY A 45 -1.26 5.72 -1.47
CA GLY A 45 -0.36 5.77 -2.59
C GLY A 45 -0.71 4.71 -3.65
N ALA A 46 0.17 4.46 -4.59
CA ALA A 46 -0.07 3.46 -5.62
C ALA A 46 -0.52 2.14 -5.00
N THR A 47 -1.63 1.61 -5.49
CA THR A 47 -2.13 0.29 -5.06
C THR A 47 -1.37 -0.81 -5.80
N PRO A 48 -1.00 -1.91 -5.12
CA PRO A 48 -0.37 -3.03 -5.79
C PRO A 48 -1.28 -3.58 -6.89
N PRO A 49 -0.74 -3.88 -8.06
CA PRO A 49 -1.52 -4.48 -9.12
C PRO A 49 -2.02 -5.87 -8.72
N GLN A 50 -3.23 -6.20 -9.15
CA GLN A 50 -3.80 -7.52 -8.95
C GLN A 50 -3.54 -8.35 -10.20
N VAL A 51 -2.70 -9.36 -10.09
CA VAL A 51 -2.25 -10.14 -11.24
C VAL A 51 -2.29 -11.63 -10.94
N SER A 52 -2.44 -12.42 -11.98
CA SER A 52 -2.16 -13.85 -11.95
C SER A 52 -1.05 -14.18 -12.94
N ILE A 53 -0.16 -15.06 -12.53
CA ILE A 53 0.95 -15.52 -13.35
C ILE A 53 0.88 -17.04 -13.53
N GLU A 54 1.41 -17.50 -14.64
CA GLU A 54 1.69 -18.91 -14.88
C GLU A 54 3.20 -19.12 -14.93
N CYS A 55 3.67 -20.10 -14.19
CA CYS A 55 5.08 -20.46 -14.16
C CYS A 55 5.27 -21.79 -14.85
N ASN A 56 5.96 -21.77 -15.99
CA ASN A 56 6.30 -22.98 -16.71
C ASN A 56 7.75 -23.37 -16.36
N ILE A 57 7.87 -24.35 -15.49
CA ILE A 57 9.16 -24.82 -14.98
C ILE A 57 9.96 -25.53 -16.09
N ALA A 58 9.27 -26.17 -17.04
CA ALA A 58 9.93 -26.93 -18.10
C ALA A 58 10.62 -26.03 -19.13
N ASP A 59 10.05 -24.84 -19.38
CA ASP A 59 10.55 -23.89 -20.38
C ASP A 59 11.24 -22.69 -19.73
N ASP A 60 11.31 -22.62 -18.41
CA ASP A 60 11.83 -21.49 -17.63
C ASP A 60 11.16 -20.15 -17.98
N VAL A 61 9.84 -20.17 -18.11
CA VAL A 61 9.03 -19.01 -18.48
C VAL A 61 8.02 -18.68 -17.40
N ILE A 62 7.93 -17.40 -17.05
CA ILE A 62 6.85 -16.86 -16.24
C ILE A 62 6.02 -15.94 -17.11
N THR A 63 4.75 -16.23 -17.25
CA THR A 63 3.81 -15.50 -18.10
C THR A 63 2.77 -14.74 -17.27
N HIS A 64 2.48 -13.51 -17.66
CA HIS A 64 1.37 -12.75 -17.10
C HIS A 64 0.05 -13.29 -17.68
N GLU A 65 -0.72 -13.99 -16.86
CA GLU A 65 -1.98 -14.64 -17.31
C GLU A 65 -3.15 -13.66 -17.39
N GLY A 66 -3.22 -12.71 -16.48
CA GLY A 66 -4.31 -11.76 -16.44
C GLY A 66 -4.27 -10.82 -15.25
N GLY A 67 -5.19 -9.89 -15.21
CA GLY A 67 -5.27 -8.84 -14.21
C GLY A 67 -4.74 -7.52 -14.73
N ASP A 68 -4.22 -6.70 -13.84
CA ASP A 68 -3.72 -5.38 -14.18
C ASP A 68 -2.44 -5.44 -15.00
N ASP A 69 -2.21 -4.42 -15.83
CA ASP A 69 -0.95 -4.27 -16.56
C ASP A 69 0.20 -4.01 -15.57
N LEU A 70 1.36 -4.58 -15.88
CA LEU A 70 2.54 -4.49 -15.03
C LEU A 70 3.58 -3.57 -15.63
N THR A 71 4.11 -2.65 -14.80
CA THR A 71 5.24 -1.79 -15.17
C THR A 71 6.55 -2.46 -14.73
N ALA A 72 7.41 -2.77 -15.68
CA ALA A 72 8.64 -3.53 -15.43
C ALA A 72 9.57 -2.87 -14.39
N SER A 73 9.70 -1.55 -14.42
CA SER A 73 10.58 -0.81 -13.50
C SER A 73 10.13 -0.86 -12.03
N GLU A 74 8.90 -1.22 -11.77
CA GLU A 74 8.33 -1.37 -10.43
C GLU A 74 8.36 -2.81 -9.93
N LEU A 75 8.89 -3.71 -10.72
CA LEU A 75 8.86 -5.14 -10.46
C LEU A 75 10.26 -5.71 -10.27
N ARG A 76 10.33 -6.70 -9.41
CA ARG A 76 11.51 -7.55 -9.27
C ARG A 76 11.09 -9.01 -9.07
N ILE A 77 11.95 -9.90 -9.42
CA ILE A 77 11.81 -11.33 -9.17
C ILE A 77 12.83 -11.75 -8.12
N ASN A 78 12.33 -12.37 -7.06
CA ASN A 78 13.17 -13.05 -6.09
C ASN A 78 13.12 -14.55 -6.37
N ASN A 79 14.28 -15.13 -6.61
CA ASN A 79 14.42 -16.55 -6.81
C ASN A 79 15.25 -17.13 -5.65
N PRO A 80 14.78 -18.17 -4.97
CA PRO A 80 15.50 -18.79 -3.85
C PRO A 80 16.90 -19.30 -4.21
N ASP A 81 17.17 -19.58 -5.47
CA ASP A 81 18.50 -20.02 -5.93
C ASP A 81 19.52 -18.86 -6.03
N GLY A 82 19.08 -17.62 -5.81
CA GLY A 82 19.91 -16.43 -5.83
C GLY A 82 19.95 -15.70 -7.17
N SER A 83 19.33 -16.23 -8.21
CA SER A 83 19.24 -15.56 -9.53
C SER A 83 18.10 -14.55 -9.56
N ASN A 84 18.23 -13.48 -8.80
CA ASN A 84 17.24 -12.43 -8.72
C ASN A 84 17.34 -11.45 -9.88
N ILE A 85 16.20 -10.87 -10.27
CA ILE A 85 16.13 -9.78 -11.24
C ILE A 85 15.57 -8.55 -10.56
N ASP A 86 16.32 -7.46 -10.55
CA ASP A 86 15.91 -6.20 -9.90
C ASP A 86 16.56 -5.00 -10.60
N PRO A 87 15.77 -4.10 -11.22
CA PRO A 87 14.38 -4.29 -11.63
C PRO A 87 14.23 -5.16 -12.88
N LEU A 88 12.99 -5.50 -13.22
CA LEU A 88 12.67 -6.12 -14.51
C LEU A 88 12.88 -5.11 -15.65
N SER A 89 13.14 -5.62 -16.84
CA SER A 89 13.31 -4.83 -18.04
C SER A 89 12.17 -5.08 -19.03
N GLY A 90 11.95 -4.13 -19.93
CA GLY A 90 10.89 -4.23 -20.92
C GLY A 90 9.56 -3.71 -20.39
N GLY A 91 8.48 -4.40 -20.70
CA GLY A 91 7.13 -3.98 -20.32
C GLY A 91 6.61 -2.77 -21.11
N PRO A 92 5.39 -2.29 -20.81
CA PRO A 92 4.49 -2.90 -19.82
C PRO A 92 4.09 -4.34 -20.20
N PHE A 93 3.87 -5.16 -19.20
CA PHE A 93 3.39 -6.54 -19.43
C PHE A 93 1.89 -6.58 -19.34
N THR A 94 1.26 -7.04 -20.40
CA THR A 94 -0.19 -7.26 -20.47
C THR A 94 -0.49 -8.75 -20.43
N ALA A 95 -1.75 -9.11 -20.30
CA ALA A 95 -2.17 -10.50 -20.25
C ALA A 95 -1.67 -11.30 -21.48
N GLY A 96 -0.98 -12.38 -21.23
CA GLY A 96 -0.37 -13.21 -22.26
C GLY A 96 1.11 -12.93 -22.52
N ASP A 97 1.64 -11.83 -21.99
CA ASP A 97 3.06 -11.48 -22.18
C ASP A 97 3.98 -12.27 -21.24
N PRO A 98 5.12 -12.78 -21.73
CA PRO A 98 6.10 -13.37 -20.85
C PRO A 98 6.81 -12.28 -20.04
N VAL A 99 6.83 -12.45 -18.73
CA VAL A 99 7.54 -11.57 -17.79
C VAL A 99 9.01 -11.98 -17.69
N VAL A 100 9.26 -13.28 -17.68
CA VAL A 100 10.59 -13.88 -17.61
C VAL A 100 10.67 -15.02 -18.63
N GLY A 101 11.79 -15.11 -19.30
CA GLY A 101 12.02 -16.16 -20.32
C GLY A 101 11.25 -15.93 -21.62
N GLY A 102 11.22 -16.91 -22.48
CA GLY A 102 10.55 -16.80 -23.77
C GLY A 102 11.04 -15.62 -24.60
N SER A 103 10.14 -14.73 -24.98
CA SER A 103 10.45 -13.49 -25.71
C SER A 103 10.71 -12.29 -24.81
N SER A 104 10.69 -12.47 -23.49
CA SER A 104 10.99 -11.42 -22.52
C SER A 104 12.46 -11.03 -22.55
N SER A 105 12.73 -9.77 -22.17
CA SER A 105 14.11 -9.29 -21.95
C SER A 105 14.72 -9.80 -20.63
N ASN A 106 13.91 -10.43 -19.79
CA ASN A 106 14.32 -10.94 -18.49
C ASN A 106 14.54 -12.44 -18.57
N SER A 107 15.62 -12.92 -17.98
CA SER A 107 15.89 -14.34 -17.89
C SER A 107 16.38 -14.75 -16.52
N LEU A 108 15.90 -15.87 -16.05
CA LEU A 108 16.41 -16.56 -14.87
C LEU A 108 17.25 -17.76 -15.33
N SER A 109 18.18 -18.20 -14.49
CA SER A 109 18.95 -19.42 -14.76
C SER A 109 18.05 -20.67 -14.72
N SER A 110 17.01 -20.64 -13.92
CA SER A 110 15.97 -21.66 -13.89
C SER A 110 14.73 -21.13 -13.19
N VAL A 111 13.57 -21.62 -13.58
CA VAL A 111 12.32 -21.43 -12.87
C VAL A 111 12.05 -22.69 -12.06
N SER A 112 12.05 -22.58 -10.74
CA SER A 112 11.96 -23.73 -9.82
C SER A 112 10.56 -23.97 -9.26
N GLY A 113 9.70 -22.97 -9.37
CA GLY A 113 8.36 -23.00 -8.79
C GLY A 113 8.24 -22.32 -7.43
N ASP A 114 9.30 -21.65 -6.98
CA ASP A 114 9.34 -20.90 -5.73
C ASP A 114 9.66 -19.42 -5.94
N GLU A 115 9.59 -18.96 -7.18
CA GLU A 115 9.83 -17.56 -7.53
C GLU A 115 8.71 -16.67 -7.02
N GLN A 116 9.10 -15.48 -6.59
CA GLN A 116 8.20 -14.45 -6.10
C GLN A 116 8.29 -13.22 -7.00
N LEU A 117 7.14 -12.77 -7.50
CA LEU A 117 7.03 -11.50 -8.18
C LEU A 117 6.70 -10.42 -7.15
N ILE A 118 7.59 -9.47 -7.00
CA ILE A 118 7.51 -8.41 -6.00
C ILE A 118 7.28 -7.09 -6.71
N TRP A 119 6.32 -6.34 -6.23
CA TRP A 119 6.04 -4.98 -6.67
C TRP A 119 6.60 -3.99 -5.67
N ASP A 120 7.37 -3.04 -6.16
CA ASP A 120 7.91 -1.94 -5.38
C ASP A 120 7.06 -0.69 -5.59
N ASN A 121 6.67 -0.05 -4.50
CA ASN A 121 5.82 1.14 -4.57
C ASN A 121 6.59 2.32 -5.18
N PRO A 122 6.16 2.85 -6.35
CA PRO A 122 6.85 3.97 -6.99
C PRO A 122 6.66 5.29 -6.27
N ASP A 123 5.62 5.41 -5.44
CA ASP A 123 5.27 6.66 -4.74
C ASP A 123 5.82 6.73 -3.31
N GLY A 124 6.50 5.69 -2.85
CA GLY A 124 6.99 5.65 -1.47
C GLY A 124 7.81 4.41 -1.16
N GLU A 125 8.03 4.19 0.10
CA GLU A 125 8.72 3.01 0.60
C GLU A 125 7.73 1.85 0.73
N GLY A 126 8.20 0.67 0.47
CA GLY A 126 7.46 -0.56 0.65
C GLY A 126 7.42 -1.39 -0.61
N SER A 127 7.38 -2.68 -0.42
CA SER A 127 7.25 -3.67 -1.47
C SER A 127 6.29 -4.75 -1.03
N GLN A 128 5.62 -5.36 -1.99
CA GLN A 128 4.67 -6.44 -1.74
C GLN A 128 4.86 -7.56 -2.75
N ILE A 129 4.73 -8.79 -2.28
CA ILE A 129 4.64 -9.96 -3.15
C ILE A 129 3.26 -9.95 -3.78
N ILE A 130 3.20 -9.82 -5.10
CA ILE A 130 1.93 -9.78 -5.83
C ILE A 130 1.58 -11.10 -6.51
N ALA A 131 2.56 -11.96 -6.71
CA ALA A 131 2.35 -13.29 -7.26
C ALA A 131 3.52 -14.22 -6.89
N GLU A 132 3.24 -15.49 -6.86
CA GLU A 132 4.21 -16.55 -6.59
C GLU A 132 4.00 -17.71 -7.57
N CYS A 133 5.07 -18.36 -7.90
CA CYS A 133 5.00 -19.61 -8.66
C CYS A 133 4.45 -20.79 -7.86
#